data_df1de89418da0b2cdd523119f9125b7c
#
_entry.id   df1de89418da0b2cdd523119f9125b7c
#
_cell.length_a   1.000
_cell.length_b   1.000
_cell.length_c   1.000
_cell.angle_alpha   90.00
_cell.angle_beta   90.00
_cell.angle_gamma   90.00
#
_symmetry.space_group_name_H-M   'P 1'
#
loop_
_entity.id
_entity.type
_entity.pdbx_description
1 polymer ?
#
loop_
_entity_poly.entity_id
_entity_poly.type
_entity_poly.pdbx_seq_one_letter_code
_entity_poly.pdbx_strand_id
1 'polypeptide(L)'
;MLVAANLRPAVVSVAPLVDEIMADLGFGSALAGMLTALPVLFFGLSAPFAPKLAARFGIERTVFGALIVLIAGMGLRFVPDVACLFVGSAVIGAAIGVCNVVLPALVKRDFAHRSGLMTGLYSMTLSGGAAVAAGLTVPIDQRLGGDWQVTLVSWGLLAVLALFVWIPQLSTTHRVVASGPSGSLLRNPIAWAITVFMGSQSLVFYTFSAWLPQYLLDDGRSAAQAGVILATGQAMALVAGLVIPIVAGRWADQRLVTLAVISLCAAGFVGLLSTDHLTTLWVMLVMFGPGASISLALLFMVLRSPSTAVTGQVSGMAQSIGYVVAAVGPILIGGLHDLSGSWSFAMGALGLALIPQGVAALWAARDVKMVL
;
A
#
# COMPACT_ATOMS: atom_id res chain seq x y z
N MET A 1 9.83 -2.95 12.30
CA MET A 1 8.84 -1.85 12.37
C MET A 1 9.42 -0.54 11.84
N LEU A 2 10.61 -0.07 12.30
CA LEU A 2 11.19 1.21 11.86
C LEU A 2 11.37 1.30 10.32
N VAL A 3 11.78 0.21 9.64
CA VAL A 3 11.83 0.16 8.17
C VAL A 3 10.44 0.41 7.59
N ALA A 4 9.40 -0.25 8.11
CA ALA A 4 8.02 -0.08 7.63
C ALA A 4 7.50 1.36 7.80
N ALA A 5 7.88 2.04 8.90
CA ALA A 5 7.52 3.43 9.15
C ALA A 5 8.02 4.41 8.07
N ASN A 6 9.07 4.03 7.34
CA ASN A 6 9.67 4.83 6.28
C ASN A 6 8.97 4.69 4.92
N LEU A 7 8.23 3.59 4.70
CA LEU A 7 7.77 3.22 3.36
C LEU A 7 6.60 4.07 2.85
N ARG A 8 5.94 4.84 3.71
CA ARG A 8 4.82 5.69 3.32
C ARG A 8 5.12 7.19 3.37
N PRO A 9 5.84 7.72 4.37
CA PRO A 9 6.13 9.16 4.45
C PRO A 9 6.78 9.71 3.19
N ALA A 10 7.75 9.02 2.61
CA ALA A 10 8.46 9.42 1.39
C ALA A 10 7.53 9.61 0.16
N VAL A 11 6.36 9.00 0.16
CA VAL A 11 5.38 9.12 -0.92
C VAL A 11 4.26 10.10 -0.55
N VAL A 12 3.72 9.97 0.65
CA VAL A 12 2.54 10.72 1.10
C VAL A 12 2.86 12.20 1.34
N SER A 13 4.09 12.53 1.73
CA SER A 13 4.54 13.92 1.96
C SER A 13 4.49 14.84 0.73
N VAL A 14 4.44 14.28 -0.47
CA VAL A 14 4.36 15.08 -1.71
C VAL A 14 3.00 15.75 -1.89
N ALA A 15 1.91 15.04 -1.59
CA ALA A 15 0.57 15.51 -1.87
C ALA A 15 0.20 16.86 -1.20
N PRO A 16 0.55 17.10 0.09
CA PRO A 16 0.28 18.38 0.73
C PRO A 16 1.06 19.58 0.18
N LEU A 17 2.15 19.35 -0.54
CA LEU A 17 3.04 20.37 -1.10
C LEU A 17 2.91 20.49 -2.62
N VAL A 18 2.01 19.76 -3.24
CA VAL A 18 1.93 19.63 -4.69
C VAL A 18 1.68 20.95 -5.40
N ASP A 19 0.87 21.84 -4.83
CA ASP A 19 0.56 23.15 -5.40
C ASP A 19 1.79 24.08 -5.38
N GLU A 20 2.56 24.03 -4.31
CA GLU A 20 3.82 24.76 -4.18
C GLU A 20 4.87 24.26 -5.16
N ILE A 21 5.03 22.92 -5.27
CA ILE A 21 5.93 22.26 -6.22
C ILE A 21 5.55 22.63 -7.66
N MET A 22 4.25 22.66 -8.01
CA MET A 22 3.77 23.06 -9.32
C MET A 22 4.09 24.52 -9.62
N ALA A 23 3.91 25.41 -8.64
CA ALA A 23 4.18 26.82 -8.81
C ALA A 23 5.69 27.10 -9.00
N ASP A 24 6.54 26.44 -8.22
CA ASP A 24 7.99 26.62 -8.25
C ASP A 24 8.62 26.04 -9.54
N LEU A 25 8.22 24.85 -9.95
CA LEU A 25 8.80 24.15 -11.10
C LEU A 25 8.04 24.40 -12.44
N GLY A 26 6.93 25.10 -12.41
CA GLY A 26 6.21 25.55 -13.62
C GLY A 26 5.53 24.43 -14.42
N PHE A 27 5.05 23.36 -13.78
CA PHE A 27 4.32 22.30 -14.46
C PHE A 27 2.85 22.21 -14.04
N GLY A 28 2.02 21.59 -14.89
CA GLY A 28 0.57 21.51 -14.69
C GLY A 28 0.11 20.28 -13.90
N SER A 29 -1.19 20.27 -13.58
CA SER A 29 -1.86 19.24 -12.78
C SER A 29 -1.71 17.80 -13.29
N ALA A 30 -1.59 17.61 -14.60
CA ALA A 30 -1.36 16.29 -15.19
C ALA A 30 -0.02 15.67 -14.73
N LEU A 31 1.05 16.45 -14.70
CA LEU A 31 2.35 16.02 -14.19
C LEU A 31 2.31 15.83 -12.67
N ALA A 32 1.58 16.68 -11.94
CA ALA A 32 1.37 16.51 -10.50
C ALA A 32 0.69 15.17 -10.16
N GLY A 33 -0.34 14.80 -10.93
CA GLY A 33 -0.96 13.48 -10.82
C GLY A 33 0.02 12.33 -11.12
N MET A 34 0.86 12.48 -12.15
CA MET A 34 1.93 11.51 -12.43
C MET A 34 2.93 11.41 -11.27
N LEU A 35 3.33 12.52 -10.67
CA LEU A 35 4.30 12.55 -9.57
C LEU A 35 3.82 11.71 -8.37
N THR A 36 2.53 11.75 -8.07
CA THR A 36 1.94 10.95 -6.98
C THR A 36 1.70 9.49 -7.36
N ALA A 37 1.39 9.20 -8.63
CA ALA A 37 1.16 7.85 -9.12
C ALA A 37 2.46 7.06 -9.39
N LEU A 38 3.52 7.75 -9.77
CA LEU A 38 4.79 7.14 -10.18
C LEU A 38 5.43 6.21 -9.13
N PRO A 39 5.48 6.56 -7.83
CA PRO A 39 6.00 5.64 -6.82
C PRO A 39 5.20 4.34 -6.75
N VAL A 40 3.87 4.41 -6.86
CA VAL A 40 2.99 3.21 -6.80
C VAL A 40 3.23 2.29 -7.99
N LEU A 41 3.43 2.87 -9.17
CA LEU A 41 3.81 2.11 -10.36
C LEU A 41 5.16 1.39 -10.14
N PHE A 42 6.15 2.09 -9.59
CA PHE A 42 7.46 1.51 -9.31
C PHE A 42 7.44 0.49 -8.15
N PHE A 43 6.47 0.54 -7.23
CA PHE A 43 6.25 -0.57 -6.29
C PHE A 43 5.99 -1.87 -7.06
N GLY A 44 5.09 -1.83 -8.04
CA GLY A 44 4.75 -3.00 -8.86
C GLY A 44 5.92 -3.46 -9.73
N LEU A 45 6.59 -2.53 -10.42
CA LEU A 45 7.68 -2.84 -11.35
C LEU A 45 8.92 -3.43 -10.65
N SER A 46 9.24 -2.99 -9.42
CA SER A 46 10.39 -3.48 -8.66
C SER A 46 10.12 -4.78 -7.89
N ALA A 47 8.86 -5.06 -7.56
CA ALA A 47 8.47 -6.22 -6.77
C ALA A 47 9.00 -7.57 -7.28
N PRO A 48 9.05 -7.88 -8.60
CA PRO A 48 9.56 -9.16 -9.11
C PRO A 48 11.07 -9.35 -8.90
N PHE A 49 11.81 -8.27 -8.70
CA PHE A 49 13.25 -8.32 -8.48
C PHE A 49 13.60 -8.58 -7.01
N ALA A 50 12.71 -8.24 -6.09
CA ALA A 50 12.95 -8.35 -4.66
C ALA A 50 13.30 -9.78 -4.19
N PRO A 51 12.60 -10.86 -4.61
CA PRO A 51 12.97 -12.22 -4.24
C PRO A 51 14.35 -12.63 -4.78
N LYS A 52 14.72 -12.17 -5.99
CA LYS A 52 16.03 -12.43 -6.60
C LYS A 52 17.16 -11.76 -5.82
N LEU A 53 16.93 -10.51 -5.40
CA LEU A 53 17.87 -9.76 -4.57
C LEU A 53 18.03 -10.43 -3.20
N ALA A 54 16.94 -10.83 -2.56
CA ALA A 54 16.96 -11.52 -1.28
C ALA A 54 17.65 -12.89 -1.37
N ALA A 55 17.48 -13.64 -2.46
CA ALA A 55 18.18 -14.89 -2.69
C ALA A 55 19.69 -14.71 -2.89
N ARG A 56 20.09 -13.64 -3.59
CA ARG A 56 21.51 -13.35 -3.91
C ARG A 56 22.27 -12.76 -2.73
N PHE A 57 21.69 -11.79 -2.05
CA PHE A 57 22.36 -10.96 -1.03
C PHE A 57 21.93 -11.27 0.40
N GLY A 58 20.82 -12.01 0.59
CA GLY A 58 20.12 -12.17 1.86
C GLY A 58 19.11 -11.07 2.11
N ILE A 59 18.14 -11.35 3.00
CA ILE A 59 17.07 -10.39 3.34
C ILE A 59 17.64 -9.12 3.95
N GLU A 60 18.58 -9.24 4.89
CA GLU A 60 19.14 -8.16 5.66
C GLU A 60 19.88 -7.15 4.77
N ARG A 61 20.74 -7.64 3.88
CA ARG A 61 21.49 -6.79 2.93
C ARG A 61 20.57 -6.19 1.87
N THR A 62 19.51 -6.90 1.47
CA THR A 62 18.54 -6.38 0.52
C THR A 62 17.76 -5.21 1.12
N VAL A 63 17.30 -5.32 2.37
CA VAL A 63 16.64 -4.20 3.09
C VAL A 63 17.60 -3.03 3.29
N PHE A 64 18.84 -3.29 3.69
CA PHE A 64 19.87 -2.26 3.85
C PHE A 64 20.13 -1.50 2.55
N GLY A 65 20.32 -2.23 1.43
CA GLY A 65 20.50 -1.61 0.11
C GLY A 65 19.26 -0.81 -0.33
N ALA A 66 18.07 -1.31 -0.07
CA ALA A 66 16.83 -0.60 -0.36
C ALA A 66 16.70 0.70 0.46
N LEU A 67 17.12 0.73 1.74
CA LEU A 67 17.17 1.95 2.54
C LEU A 67 18.15 2.97 1.98
N ILE A 68 19.33 2.54 1.51
CA ILE A 68 20.29 3.43 0.84
C ILE A 68 19.68 4.02 -0.43
N VAL A 69 19.04 3.20 -1.27
CA VAL A 69 18.38 3.65 -2.50
C VAL A 69 17.23 4.60 -2.18
N LEU A 70 16.47 4.35 -1.11
CA LEU A 70 15.42 5.25 -0.62
C LEU A 70 15.99 6.63 -0.25
N ILE A 71 17.08 6.66 0.53
CA ILE A 71 17.75 7.91 0.94
C ILE A 71 18.28 8.65 -0.29
N ALA A 72 18.91 7.94 -1.23
CA ALA A 72 19.40 8.54 -2.47
C ALA A 72 18.27 9.14 -3.31
N GLY A 73 17.11 8.44 -3.42
CA GLY A 73 15.93 8.96 -4.10
C GLY A 73 15.36 10.22 -3.43
N MET A 74 15.39 10.28 -2.09
CA MET A 74 14.99 11.49 -1.35
C MET A 74 15.97 12.63 -1.57
N GLY A 75 17.28 12.33 -1.60
CA GLY A 75 18.32 13.32 -1.93
C GLY A 75 18.18 13.89 -3.35
N LEU A 76 17.77 13.08 -4.34
CA LEU A 76 17.49 13.56 -5.70
C LEU A 76 16.35 14.59 -5.74
N ARG A 77 15.37 14.50 -4.86
CA ARG A 77 14.28 15.48 -4.76
C ARG A 77 14.71 16.82 -4.19
N PHE A 78 15.90 16.91 -3.62
CA PHE A 78 16.48 18.18 -3.15
C PHE A 78 16.92 19.09 -4.31
N VAL A 79 17.18 18.51 -5.48
CA VAL A 79 17.54 19.28 -6.67
C VAL A 79 16.27 19.92 -7.25
N PRO A 80 16.23 21.25 -7.43
CA PRO A 80 15.05 21.96 -7.94
C PRO A 80 14.93 21.79 -9.47
N ASP A 81 14.71 20.56 -9.89
CA ASP A 81 14.56 20.16 -11.29
C ASP A 81 13.47 19.10 -11.43
N VAL A 82 12.59 19.27 -12.44
CA VAL A 82 11.47 18.37 -12.69
C VAL A 82 11.93 16.94 -12.92
N ALA A 83 12.99 16.72 -13.71
CA ALA A 83 13.48 15.37 -14.00
C ALA A 83 14.05 14.71 -12.74
N CYS A 84 14.78 15.45 -11.90
CA CYS A 84 15.31 14.97 -10.62
C CYS A 84 14.19 14.60 -9.65
N LEU A 85 13.12 15.39 -9.58
CA LEU A 85 11.94 15.11 -8.75
C LEU A 85 11.26 13.80 -9.17
N PHE A 86 11.04 13.62 -10.49
CA PHE A 86 10.39 12.41 -11.03
C PHE A 86 11.29 11.17 -10.89
N VAL A 87 12.57 11.28 -11.25
CA VAL A 87 13.53 10.18 -11.08
C VAL A 87 13.67 9.80 -9.60
N GLY A 88 13.80 10.79 -8.70
CA GLY A 88 13.81 10.56 -7.25
C GLY A 88 12.57 9.82 -6.77
N SER A 89 11.39 10.20 -7.28
CA SER A 89 10.12 9.54 -6.96
C SER A 89 10.06 8.09 -7.45
N ALA A 90 10.56 7.82 -8.65
CA ALA A 90 10.66 6.47 -9.20
C ALA A 90 11.64 5.60 -8.38
N VAL A 91 12.81 6.15 -8.02
CA VAL A 91 13.83 5.47 -7.20
C VAL A 91 13.28 5.14 -5.81
N ILE A 92 12.60 6.10 -5.17
CA ILE A 92 11.89 5.89 -3.89
C ILE A 92 10.88 4.75 -4.04
N GLY A 93 10.05 4.80 -5.08
CA GLY A 93 9.06 3.76 -5.37
C GLY A 93 9.70 2.38 -5.52
N ALA A 94 10.79 2.28 -6.27
CA ALA A 94 11.50 1.02 -6.45
C ALA A 94 12.06 0.46 -5.14
N ALA A 95 12.66 1.28 -4.30
CA ALA A 95 13.18 0.89 -3.00
C ALA A 95 12.08 0.38 -2.06
N ILE A 96 10.95 1.10 -2.02
CA ILE A 96 9.78 0.74 -1.22
C ILE A 96 9.17 -0.58 -1.72
N GLY A 97 9.05 -0.77 -3.05
CA GLY A 97 8.52 -2.00 -3.64
C GLY A 97 9.34 -3.23 -3.23
N VAL A 98 10.68 -3.13 -3.23
CA VAL A 98 11.56 -4.19 -2.73
C VAL A 98 11.29 -4.48 -1.25
N CYS A 99 11.21 -3.45 -0.39
CA CYS A 99 10.94 -3.63 1.04
C CYS A 99 9.57 -4.26 1.28
N ASN A 100 8.53 -3.82 0.57
CA ASN A 100 7.17 -4.36 0.70
C ASN A 100 7.10 -5.87 0.43
N VAL A 101 7.93 -6.38 -0.50
CA VAL A 101 8.00 -7.82 -0.82
C VAL A 101 8.83 -8.60 0.21
N VAL A 102 9.94 -8.03 0.66
CA VAL A 102 10.91 -8.73 1.51
C VAL A 102 10.45 -8.78 2.98
N LEU A 103 9.75 -7.75 3.46
CA LEU A 103 9.31 -7.69 4.86
C LEU A 103 8.31 -8.81 5.26
N PRO A 104 7.31 -9.19 4.46
CA PRO A 104 6.49 -10.38 4.73
C PRO A 104 7.31 -11.68 4.80
N ALA A 105 8.34 -11.81 3.97
CA ALA A 105 9.25 -12.97 4.03
C ALA A 105 10.05 -12.98 5.34
N LEU A 106 10.48 -11.81 5.83
CA LEU A 106 11.11 -11.66 7.14
C LEU A 106 10.15 -12.06 8.28
N VAL A 107 8.89 -11.60 8.23
CA VAL A 107 7.86 -12.00 9.21
C VAL A 107 7.68 -13.51 9.22
N LYS A 108 7.64 -14.14 8.04
CA LYS A 108 7.56 -15.62 7.93
C LYS A 108 8.73 -16.33 8.59
N ARG A 109 9.94 -15.80 8.39
CA ARG A 109 11.17 -16.43 8.89
C ARG A 109 11.28 -16.30 10.42
N ASP A 110 11.09 -15.08 10.94
CA ASP A 110 11.45 -14.76 12.31
C ASP A 110 10.27 -14.80 13.29
N PHE A 111 9.05 -14.66 12.79
CA PHE A 111 7.84 -14.53 13.59
C PHE A 111 6.67 -15.42 13.15
N ALA A 112 6.95 -16.62 12.60
CA ALA A 112 5.92 -17.51 12.09
C ALA A 112 4.80 -17.81 13.10
N HIS A 113 5.15 -17.98 14.40
CA HIS A 113 4.18 -18.27 15.47
C HIS A 113 3.31 -17.06 15.87
N ARG A 114 3.71 -15.84 15.48
CA ARG A 114 3.00 -14.59 15.79
C ARG A 114 2.72 -13.78 14.52
N SER A 115 2.55 -14.46 13.40
CA SER A 115 2.41 -13.84 12.08
C SER A 115 1.26 -12.83 12.01
N GLY A 116 0.10 -13.13 12.62
CA GLY A 116 -1.03 -12.22 12.68
C GLY A 116 -0.71 -10.91 13.39
N LEU A 117 -0.11 -10.99 14.59
CA LEU A 117 0.31 -9.80 15.35
C LEU A 117 1.37 -9.00 14.59
N MET A 118 2.40 -9.66 14.06
CA MET A 118 3.50 -8.98 13.34
C MET A 118 3.03 -8.34 12.05
N THR A 119 2.11 -8.98 11.31
CA THR A 119 1.49 -8.42 10.11
C THR A 119 0.60 -7.22 10.46
N GLY A 120 -0.17 -7.31 11.54
CA GLY A 120 -0.98 -6.20 12.05
C GLY A 120 -0.14 -4.99 12.45
N LEU A 121 0.92 -5.19 13.22
CA LEU A 121 1.87 -4.14 13.60
C LEU A 121 2.59 -3.55 12.39
N TYR A 122 2.97 -4.37 11.42
CA TYR A 122 3.56 -3.92 10.16
C TYR A 122 2.60 -3.00 9.40
N SER A 123 1.35 -3.43 9.22
CA SER A 123 0.33 -2.65 8.51
C SER A 123 -0.04 -1.37 9.26
N MET A 124 -0.16 -1.42 10.58
CA MET A 124 -0.37 -0.24 11.42
C MET A 124 0.78 0.76 11.28
N THR A 125 2.02 0.27 11.27
CA THR A 125 3.20 1.12 11.11
C THR A 125 3.26 1.78 9.74
N LEU A 126 2.88 1.05 8.67
CA LEU A 126 2.75 1.62 7.32
C LEU A 126 1.71 2.75 7.28
N SER A 127 0.50 2.47 7.77
CA SER A 127 -0.61 3.43 7.74
C SER A 127 -0.37 4.60 8.70
N GLY A 128 0.20 4.32 9.88
CA GLY A 128 0.59 5.34 10.84
C GLY A 128 1.66 6.28 10.29
N GLY A 129 2.68 5.74 9.60
CA GLY A 129 3.68 6.56 8.90
C GLY A 129 3.06 7.46 7.84
N ALA A 130 2.08 6.95 7.07
CA ALA A 130 1.34 7.76 6.11
C ALA A 130 0.55 8.90 6.78
N ALA A 131 -0.17 8.59 7.86
CA ALA A 131 -0.96 9.56 8.60
C ALA A 131 -0.10 10.67 9.23
N VAL A 132 1.03 10.29 9.82
CA VAL A 132 2.01 11.23 10.39
C VAL A 132 2.57 12.14 9.30
N ALA A 133 2.93 11.59 8.12
CA ALA A 133 3.42 12.40 7.02
C ALA A 133 2.35 13.35 6.49
N ALA A 134 1.11 12.88 6.27
CA ALA A 134 0.02 13.73 5.80
C ALA A 134 -0.27 14.89 6.76
N GLY A 135 -0.23 14.62 8.08
CA GLY A 135 -0.54 15.65 9.10
C GLY A 135 0.61 16.58 9.42
N LEU A 136 1.86 16.13 9.34
CA LEU A 136 3.02 16.92 9.77
C LEU A 136 3.79 17.59 8.65
N THR A 137 3.59 17.22 7.39
CA THR A 137 4.36 17.79 6.27
C THR A 137 4.20 19.31 6.16
N VAL A 138 2.96 19.82 6.16
CA VAL A 138 2.72 21.28 6.11
C VAL A 138 3.24 22.01 7.36
N PRO A 139 3.01 21.56 8.61
CA PRO A 139 3.63 22.15 9.78
C PRO A 139 5.17 22.15 9.77
N ILE A 140 5.79 21.11 9.22
CA ILE A 140 7.25 21.05 9.04
C ILE A 140 7.70 22.09 8.01
N ASP A 141 7.03 22.14 6.88
CA ASP A 141 7.29 23.08 5.80
C ASP A 141 7.28 24.54 6.30
N GLN A 142 6.22 24.92 7.00
CA GLN A 142 6.10 26.26 7.59
C GLN A 142 7.25 26.60 8.57
N ARG A 143 7.74 25.62 9.33
CA ARG A 143 8.88 25.79 10.25
C ARG A 143 10.22 25.87 9.55
N LEU A 144 10.35 25.24 8.39
CA LEU A 144 11.55 25.22 7.57
C LEU A 144 11.62 26.40 6.57
N GLY A 145 10.67 27.32 6.63
CA GLY A 145 10.65 28.54 5.82
C GLY A 145 9.92 28.43 4.50
N GLY A 146 9.08 27.38 4.31
CA GLY A 146 8.32 27.17 3.08
C GLY A 146 9.22 26.66 1.94
N ASP A 147 10.18 25.80 2.25
CA ASP A 147 11.06 25.15 1.26
C ASP A 147 10.65 23.69 1.15
N TRP A 148 9.86 23.38 0.12
CA TRP A 148 9.35 22.04 -0.13
C TRP A 148 10.47 20.99 -0.33
N GLN A 149 11.62 21.38 -0.90
CA GLN A 149 12.77 20.48 -1.10
C GLN A 149 13.33 20.03 0.26
N VAL A 150 13.60 20.99 1.15
CA VAL A 150 14.08 20.72 2.51
C VAL A 150 13.05 19.88 3.28
N THR A 151 11.77 20.22 3.13
CA THR A 151 10.66 19.50 3.78
C THR A 151 10.58 18.06 3.32
N LEU A 152 10.64 17.78 2.02
CA LEU A 152 10.61 16.41 1.51
C LEU A 152 11.85 15.61 1.94
N VAL A 153 13.02 16.22 1.94
CA VAL A 153 14.26 15.54 2.36
C VAL A 153 14.32 15.32 3.87
N SER A 154 13.67 16.16 4.67
CA SER A 154 13.62 15.99 6.13
C SER A 154 13.01 14.63 6.55
N TRP A 155 12.07 14.09 5.79
CA TRP A 155 11.55 12.73 5.98
C TRP A 155 12.63 11.65 5.80
N GLY A 156 13.72 11.96 5.10
CA GLY A 156 14.89 11.08 4.97
C GLY A 156 15.62 10.81 6.28
N LEU A 157 15.49 11.69 7.27
CA LEU A 157 16.09 11.48 8.60
C LEU A 157 15.56 10.19 9.25
N LEU A 158 14.28 9.88 9.04
CA LEU A 158 13.70 8.64 9.52
C LEU A 158 14.31 7.42 8.81
N ALA A 159 14.62 7.52 7.51
CA ALA A 159 15.28 6.47 6.75
C ALA A 159 16.74 6.28 7.17
N VAL A 160 17.44 7.37 7.44
CA VAL A 160 18.81 7.36 7.99
C VAL A 160 18.82 6.68 9.36
N LEU A 161 17.89 7.04 10.24
CA LEU A 161 17.74 6.36 11.54
C LEU A 161 17.47 4.86 11.38
N ALA A 162 16.57 4.49 10.46
CA ALA A 162 16.28 3.08 10.17
C ALA A 162 17.52 2.34 9.65
N LEU A 163 18.32 3.00 8.80
CA LEU A 163 19.57 2.45 8.27
C LEU A 163 20.56 2.14 9.39
N PHE A 164 20.80 3.09 10.30
CA PHE A 164 21.71 2.88 11.43
C PHE A 164 21.23 1.77 12.38
N VAL A 165 19.94 1.74 12.70
CA VAL A 165 19.35 0.69 13.55
C VAL A 165 19.41 -0.69 12.85
N TRP A 166 19.46 -0.71 11.51
CA TRP A 166 19.52 -1.96 10.74
C TRP A 166 20.94 -2.54 10.62
N ILE A 167 22.00 -1.73 10.79
CA ILE A 167 23.42 -2.17 10.65
C ILE A 167 23.73 -3.47 11.44
N PRO A 168 23.33 -3.62 12.72
CA PRO A 168 23.62 -4.85 13.46
C PRO A 168 23.04 -6.11 12.82
N GLN A 169 21.95 -5.99 12.04
CA GLN A 169 21.32 -7.13 11.36
C GLN A 169 22.18 -7.67 10.20
N LEU A 170 23.13 -6.89 9.69
CA LEU A 170 24.00 -7.32 8.60
C LEU A 170 24.98 -8.44 9.02
N SER A 171 25.28 -8.57 10.31
CA SER A 171 26.12 -9.64 10.85
C SER A 171 25.43 -11.00 10.85
N THR A 172 24.07 -11.02 10.84
CA THR A 172 23.24 -12.23 10.90
C THR A 172 22.62 -12.56 9.53
N THR A 173 23.31 -12.23 8.45
CA THR A 173 22.78 -12.41 7.09
C THR A 173 22.42 -13.87 6.80
N HIS A 174 21.16 -14.14 6.64
CA HIS A 174 20.65 -15.45 6.24
C HIS A 174 20.33 -15.45 4.73
N ARG A 175 21.06 -16.27 3.97
CA ARG A 175 20.71 -16.48 2.56
C ARG A 175 19.42 -17.28 2.49
N VAL A 176 18.43 -16.72 1.80
CA VAL A 176 17.23 -17.45 1.45
C VAL A 176 17.63 -18.46 0.37
N VAL A 177 17.70 -19.74 0.73
CA VAL A 177 17.93 -20.79 -0.26
C VAL A 177 16.78 -20.72 -1.27
N ALA A 178 17.11 -20.49 -2.52
CA ALA A 178 16.13 -20.51 -3.61
C ALA A 178 15.62 -21.95 -3.73
N SER A 179 14.49 -22.24 -3.07
CA SER A 179 13.87 -23.56 -3.08
C SER A 179 12.86 -23.62 -4.22
N GLY A 180 13.18 -24.39 -5.23
CA GLY A 180 12.22 -24.79 -6.26
C GLY A 180 12.18 -23.94 -7.53
N PRO A 181 11.72 -24.52 -8.62
CA PRO A 181 11.59 -23.85 -9.90
C PRO A 181 10.50 -22.75 -9.85
N SER A 182 10.83 -21.53 -10.25
CA SER A 182 9.91 -20.38 -10.31
C SER A 182 8.70 -20.62 -11.24
N GLY A 183 8.71 -21.67 -12.05
CA GLY A 183 7.67 -21.97 -13.00
C GLY A 183 6.37 -22.53 -12.41
N SER A 184 6.41 -23.12 -11.22
CA SER A 184 5.21 -23.70 -10.60
C SER A 184 4.30 -22.65 -9.96
N LEU A 185 4.83 -21.51 -9.53
CA LEU A 185 4.06 -20.47 -8.84
C LEU A 185 2.98 -19.83 -9.75
N LEU A 186 3.33 -19.54 -11.00
CA LEU A 186 2.37 -18.99 -11.98
C LEU A 186 1.24 -19.95 -12.34
N ARG A 187 1.38 -21.23 -12.03
CA ARG A 187 0.34 -22.26 -12.21
C ARG A 187 -0.40 -22.57 -10.91
N ASN A 188 0.01 -22.00 -9.79
CA ASN A 188 -0.58 -22.30 -8.48
C ASN A 188 -1.85 -21.47 -8.26
N PRO A 189 -3.02 -22.10 -8.06
CA PRO A 189 -4.29 -21.37 -7.89
C PRO A 189 -4.35 -20.54 -6.60
N ILE A 190 -3.65 -20.94 -5.54
CA ILE A 190 -3.61 -20.19 -4.28
C ILE A 190 -2.79 -18.91 -4.46
N ALA A 191 -1.67 -18.97 -5.21
CA ALA A 191 -0.86 -17.80 -5.52
C ALA A 191 -1.67 -16.77 -6.33
N TRP A 192 -2.45 -17.22 -7.32
CA TRP A 192 -3.35 -16.36 -8.06
C TRP A 192 -4.50 -15.81 -7.21
N ALA A 193 -5.08 -16.62 -6.32
CA ALA A 193 -6.11 -16.16 -5.40
C ALA A 193 -5.58 -15.03 -4.49
N ILE A 194 -4.38 -15.18 -3.93
CA ILE A 194 -3.72 -14.12 -3.13
C ILE A 194 -3.46 -12.88 -4.00
N THR A 195 -3.04 -13.06 -5.26
CA THR A 195 -2.77 -11.97 -6.20
C THR A 195 -4.03 -11.18 -6.56
N VAL A 196 -5.11 -11.87 -6.91
CA VAL A 196 -6.41 -11.25 -7.21
C VAL A 196 -6.97 -10.53 -5.97
N PHE A 197 -6.90 -11.18 -4.81
CA PHE A 197 -7.34 -10.57 -3.54
C PHE A 197 -6.55 -9.29 -3.23
N MET A 198 -5.21 -9.33 -3.38
CA MET A 198 -4.34 -8.17 -3.19
C MET A 198 -4.62 -7.05 -4.21
N GLY A 199 -4.79 -7.41 -5.48
CA GLY A 199 -5.07 -6.46 -6.56
C GLY A 199 -6.43 -5.76 -6.39
N SER A 200 -7.48 -6.52 -6.12
CA SER A 200 -8.83 -5.98 -5.96
C SER A 200 -8.94 -5.01 -4.78
N GLN A 201 -8.38 -5.38 -3.61
CA GLN A 201 -8.38 -4.48 -2.46
C GLN A 201 -7.55 -3.21 -2.71
N SER A 202 -6.40 -3.31 -3.40
CA SER A 202 -5.58 -2.16 -3.74
C SER A 202 -6.27 -1.25 -4.74
N LEU A 203 -6.95 -1.82 -5.74
CA LEU A 203 -7.78 -1.09 -6.69
C LEU A 203 -8.84 -0.25 -5.96
N VAL A 204 -9.59 -0.88 -5.05
CA VAL A 204 -10.63 -0.19 -4.25
C VAL A 204 -10.00 0.90 -3.40
N PHE A 205 -8.92 0.61 -2.66
CA PHE A 205 -8.28 1.57 -1.76
C PHE A 205 -7.80 2.82 -2.49
N TYR A 206 -6.96 2.65 -3.51
CA TYR A 206 -6.35 3.78 -4.21
C TYR A 206 -7.38 4.59 -5.00
N THR A 207 -8.31 3.91 -5.67
CA THR A 207 -9.34 4.57 -6.46
C THR A 207 -10.36 5.32 -5.59
N PHE A 208 -10.84 4.68 -4.55
CA PHE A 208 -11.78 5.31 -3.62
C PHE A 208 -11.15 6.49 -2.90
N SER A 209 -9.91 6.36 -2.42
CA SER A 209 -9.19 7.46 -1.77
C SER A 209 -8.93 8.64 -2.71
N ALA A 210 -8.71 8.38 -3.99
CA ALA A 210 -8.47 9.43 -4.99
C ALA A 210 -9.74 10.22 -5.32
N TRP A 211 -10.86 9.53 -5.51
CA TRP A 211 -12.08 10.15 -6.02
C TRP A 211 -13.12 10.50 -4.95
N LEU A 212 -12.98 10.00 -3.71
CA LEU A 212 -13.91 10.32 -2.62
C LEU A 212 -14.05 11.83 -2.36
N PRO A 213 -12.96 12.64 -2.32
CA PRO A 213 -13.10 14.07 -2.10
C PRO A 213 -13.97 14.74 -3.18
N GLN A 214 -13.73 14.43 -4.46
CA GLN A 214 -14.51 14.99 -5.57
C GLN A 214 -15.97 14.54 -5.53
N TYR A 215 -16.21 13.24 -5.27
CA TYR A 215 -17.56 12.72 -5.06
C TYR A 215 -18.32 13.50 -3.99
N LEU A 216 -17.67 13.82 -2.86
CA LEU A 216 -18.29 14.55 -1.77
C LEU A 216 -18.50 16.04 -2.07
N LEU A 217 -17.61 16.66 -2.87
CA LEU A 217 -17.77 18.04 -3.33
C LEU A 217 -18.96 18.15 -4.27
N ASP A 218 -19.11 17.22 -5.21
CA ASP A 218 -20.22 17.20 -6.17
C ASP A 218 -21.57 16.87 -5.47
N ASP A 219 -21.52 16.17 -4.32
CA ASP A 219 -22.66 15.96 -3.40
C ASP A 219 -22.99 17.20 -2.54
N GLY A 220 -22.34 18.35 -2.79
CA GLY A 220 -22.61 19.63 -2.13
C GLY A 220 -21.91 19.80 -0.77
N ARG A 221 -20.95 18.97 -0.41
CA ARG A 221 -20.18 19.12 0.84
C ARG A 221 -19.03 20.10 0.65
N SER A 222 -18.65 20.77 1.73
CA SER A 222 -17.47 21.63 1.70
C SER A 222 -16.17 20.82 1.64
N ALA A 223 -15.09 21.41 1.12
CA ALA A 223 -13.77 20.78 1.08
C ALA A 223 -13.29 20.34 2.48
N ALA A 224 -13.58 21.15 3.51
CA ALA A 224 -13.27 20.80 4.89
C ALA A 224 -14.02 19.54 5.37
N GLN A 225 -15.32 19.43 5.05
CA GLN A 225 -16.11 18.23 5.38
C GLN A 225 -15.60 17.00 4.62
N ALA A 226 -15.31 17.13 3.33
CA ALA A 226 -14.75 16.05 2.53
C ALA A 226 -13.41 15.55 3.10
N GLY A 227 -12.54 16.47 3.50
CA GLY A 227 -11.27 16.15 4.16
C GLY A 227 -11.44 15.40 5.48
N VAL A 228 -12.37 15.84 6.35
CA VAL A 228 -12.66 15.15 7.63
C VAL A 228 -13.24 13.76 7.38
N ILE A 229 -14.16 13.61 6.44
CA ILE A 229 -14.75 12.30 6.10
C ILE A 229 -13.68 11.34 5.57
N LEU A 230 -12.81 11.80 4.69
CA LEU A 230 -11.69 10.98 4.19
C LEU A 230 -10.75 10.58 5.35
N ALA A 231 -10.40 11.52 6.21
CA ALA A 231 -9.52 11.25 7.36
C ALA A 231 -10.11 10.21 8.32
N THR A 232 -11.43 10.27 8.60
CA THR A 232 -12.10 9.27 9.44
C THR A 232 -12.12 7.89 8.78
N GLY A 233 -12.31 7.83 7.47
CA GLY A 233 -12.19 6.58 6.70
C GLY A 233 -10.78 6.00 6.77
N GLN A 234 -9.73 6.82 6.60
CA GLN A 234 -8.33 6.38 6.73
C GLN A 234 -8.00 5.88 8.15
N ALA A 235 -8.51 6.55 9.18
CA ALA A 235 -8.36 6.10 10.56
C ALA A 235 -9.01 4.73 10.78
N MET A 236 -10.20 4.49 10.21
CA MET A 236 -10.86 3.19 10.25
C MET A 236 -10.06 2.11 9.53
N ALA A 237 -9.48 2.42 8.36
CA ALA A 237 -8.60 1.50 7.62
C ALA A 237 -7.37 1.12 8.45
N LEU A 238 -6.79 2.07 9.20
CA LEU A 238 -5.66 1.81 10.09
C LEU A 238 -6.05 0.84 11.22
N VAL A 239 -7.17 1.09 11.88
CA VAL A 239 -7.68 0.22 12.96
C VAL A 239 -7.98 -1.18 12.43
N ALA A 240 -8.65 -1.29 11.28
CA ALA A 240 -8.95 -2.56 10.63
C ALA A 240 -7.67 -3.32 10.27
N GLY A 241 -6.69 -2.61 9.72
CA GLY A 241 -5.37 -3.16 9.35
C GLY A 241 -4.58 -3.75 10.52
N LEU A 242 -4.78 -3.22 11.73
CA LEU A 242 -4.18 -3.76 12.95
C LEU A 242 -4.99 -4.94 13.52
N VAL A 243 -6.29 -4.73 13.72
CA VAL A 243 -7.14 -5.66 14.49
C VAL A 243 -7.44 -6.95 13.73
N ILE A 244 -7.78 -6.82 12.45
CA ILE A 244 -8.26 -7.98 11.67
C ILE A 244 -7.22 -9.07 11.49
N PRO A 245 -5.94 -8.81 11.13
CA PRO A 245 -4.96 -9.89 11.00
C PRO A 245 -4.61 -10.55 12.35
N ILE A 246 -4.72 -9.82 13.48
CA ILE A 246 -4.55 -10.39 14.83
C ILE A 246 -5.67 -11.40 15.11
N VAL A 247 -6.91 -11.03 14.81
CA VAL A 247 -8.08 -11.91 14.98
C VAL A 247 -7.99 -13.09 14.03
N ALA A 248 -7.75 -12.84 12.74
CA ALA A 248 -7.66 -13.86 11.71
C ALA A 248 -6.49 -14.84 11.96
N GLY A 249 -5.37 -14.37 12.48
CA GLY A 249 -4.20 -15.19 12.78
C GLY A 249 -4.40 -16.21 13.90
N ARG A 250 -5.52 -16.13 14.67
CA ARG A 250 -5.90 -17.12 15.70
C ARG A 250 -6.61 -18.33 15.14
N TRP A 251 -7.11 -18.26 13.91
CA TRP A 251 -7.86 -19.33 13.26
C TRP A 251 -7.06 -19.92 12.10
N ALA A 252 -7.19 -21.22 11.87
CA ALA A 252 -6.56 -21.91 10.75
C ALA A 252 -7.22 -21.51 9.42
N ASP A 253 -8.55 -21.40 9.42
CA ASP A 253 -9.36 -20.97 8.27
C ASP A 253 -9.85 -19.53 8.47
N GLN A 254 -9.43 -18.63 7.60
CA GLN A 254 -9.75 -17.20 7.70
C GLN A 254 -10.93 -16.78 6.81
N ARG A 255 -11.63 -17.72 6.13
CA ARG A 255 -12.70 -17.39 5.19
C ARG A 255 -13.82 -16.58 5.82
N LEU A 256 -14.29 -16.97 7.00
CA LEU A 256 -15.39 -16.28 7.69
C LEU A 256 -15.03 -14.80 7.98
N VAL A 257 -13.86 -14.57 8.56
CA VAL A 257 -13.38 -13.19 8.85
C VAL A 257 -13.23 -12.39 7.57
N THR A 258 -12.63 -13.00 6.54
CA THR A 258 -12.37 -12.31 5.27
C THR A 258 -13.67 -11.96 4.55
N LEU A 259 -14.62 -12.87 4.49
CA LEU A 259 -15.93 -12.61 3.89
C LEU A 259 -16.74 -11.57 4.68
N ALA A 260 -16.67 -11.60 6.01
CA ALA A 260 -17.30 -10.57 6.84
C ALA A 260 -16.72 -9.17 6.55
N VAL A 261 -15.39 -9.05 6.40
CA VAL A 261 -14.71 -7.80 6.00
C VAL A 261 -15.21 -7.32 4.63
N ILE A 262 -15.28 -8.20 3.64
CA ILE A 262 -15.76 -7.86 2.28
C ILE A 262 -17.24 -7.46 2.31
N SER A 263 -18.07 -8.17 3.08
CA SER A 263 -19.49 -7.86 3.22
C SER A 263 -19.74 -6.51 3.88
N LEU A 264 -18.95 -6.14 4.90
CA LEU A 264 -19.00 -4.81 5.51
C LEU A 264 -18.60 -3.71 4.53
N CYS A 265 -17.56 -3.95 3.72
CA CYS A 265 -17.17 -3.04 2.64
C CYS A 265 -18.29 -2.88 1.60
N ALA A 266 -18.90 -3.98 1.18
CA ALA A 266 -20.04 -3.97 0.25
C ALA A 266 -21.24 -3.21 0.81
N ALA A 267 -21.57 -3.42 2.09
CA ALA A 267 -22.60 -2.66 2.78
C ALA A 267 -22.27 -1.16 2.82
N GLY A 268 -21.00 -0.80 3.00
CA GLY A 268 -20.54 0.59 2.90
C GLY A 268 -20.79 1.20 1.52
N PHE A 269 -20.47 0.49 0.43
CA PHE A 269 -20.78 0.95 -0.94
C PHE A 269 -22.28 1.06 -1.17
N VAL A 270 -23.08 0.06 -0.79
CA VAL A 270 -24.53 0.10 -0.93
C VAL A 270 -25.11 1.26 -0.15
N GLY A 271 -24.70 1.48 1.11
CA GLY A 271 -25.17 2.59 1.92
C GLY A 271 -24.79 3.96 1.33
N LEU A 272 -23.55 4.11 0.85
CA LEU A 272 -23.08 5.34 0.22
C LEU A 272 -23.86 5.72 -1.04
N LEU A 273 -24.30 4.71 -1.81
CA LEU A 273 -25.03 4.91 -3.06
C LEU A 273 -26.55 5.00 -2.88
N SER A 274 -27.08 4.60 -1.71
CA SER A 274 -28.53 4.53 -1.48
C SER A 274 -29.08 5.66 -0.63
N THR A 275 -28.22 6.39 0.11
CA THR A 275 -28.67 7.40 1.07
C THR A 275 -27.61 8.44 1.33
N ASP A 276 -28.02 9.71 1.38
CA ASP A 276 -27.18 10.87 1.74
C ASP A 276 -26.98 10.98 3.26
N HIS A 277 -27.72 10.17 4.03
CA HIS A 277 -27.56 10.11 5.48
C HIS A 277 -26.42 9.18 5.88
N LEU A 278 -25.73 9.51 6.97
CA LEU A 278 -24.65 8.69 7.54
C LEU A 278 -23.46 8.48 6.59
N THR A 279 -23.20 9.37 5.64
CA THR A 279 -22.10 9.28 4.67
C THR A 279 -20.76 8.93 5.33
N THR A 280 -20.44 9.56 6.48
CA THR A 280 -19.21 9.25 7.23
C THR A 280 -19.15 7.77 7.66
N LEU A 281 -20.27 7.20 8.13
CA LEU A 281 -20.32 5.78 8.50
C LEU A 281 -20.10 4.89 7.27
N TRP A 282 -20.73 5.21 6.14
CA TRP A 282 -20.58 4.43 4.91
C TRP A 282 -19.14 4.49 4.40
N VAL A 283 -18.52 5.67 4.40
CA VAL A 283 -17.10 5.82 4.05
C VAL A 283 -16.19 5.03 5.00
N MET A 284 -16.48 5.04 6.30
CA MET A 284 -15.72 4.23 7.27
C MET A 284 -15.84 2.74 6.97
N LEU A 285 -17.03 2.24 6.60
CA LEU A 285 -17.24 0.83 6.23
C LEU A 285 -16.54 0.48 4.92
N VAL A 286 -16.59 1.36 3.90
CA VAL A 286 -15.84 1.15 2.66
C VAL A 286 -14.36 1.07 2.94
N MET A 287 -13.79 2.00 3.72
CA MET A 287 -12.35 2.04 4.02
C MET A 287 -11.88 0.95 4.99
N PHE A 288 -12.78 0.44 5.86
CA PHE A 288 -12.52 -0.73 6.69
C PHE A 288 -12.12 -1.94 5.84
N GLY A 289 -12.82 -2.15 4.72
CA GLY A 289 -12.58 -3.27 3.81
C GLY A 289 -11.14 -3.36 3.31
N PRO A 290 -10.63 -2.39 2.53
CA PRO A 290 -9.26 -2.39 2.04
C PRO A 290 -8.20 -2.35 3.16
N GLY A 291 -8.45 -1.60 4.26
CA GLY A 291 -7.55 -1.55 5.40
C GLY A 291 -7.33 -2.91 6.05
N ALA A 292 -8.40 -3.68 6.26
CA ALA A 292 -8.32 -5.06 6.71
C ALA A 292 -7.71 -5.99 5.65
N SER A 293 -8.14 -5.83 4.40
CA SER A 293 -7.79 -6.76 3.31
C SER A 293 -6.31 -6.71 2.93
N ILE A 294 -5.66 -5.55 2.98
CA ILE A 294 -4.20 -5.50 2.73
C ILE A 294 -3.45 -6.33 3.77
N SER A 295 -3.83 -6.21 5.03
CA SER A 295 -3.21 -6.96 6.12
C SER A 295 -3.51 -8.46 6.04
N LEU A 296 -4.72 -8.83 5.62
CA LEU A 296 -5.08 -10.22 5.33
C LEU A 296 -4.29 -10.78 4.14
N ALA A 297 -4.12 -10.01 3.05
CA ALA A 297 -3.31 -10.44 1.91
C ALA A 297 -1.88 -10.76 2.33
N LEU A 298 -1.26 -9.87 3.12
CA LEU A 298 0.08 -10.07 3.67
C LEU A 298 0.13 -11.30 4.60
N LEU A 299 -0.90 -11.49 5.43
CA LEU A 299 -1.02 -12.65 6.31
C LEU A 299 -1.15 -13.95 5.48
N PHE A 300 -1.95 -13.96 4.40
CA PHE A 300 -2.09 -15.13 3.53
C PHE A 300 -0.77 -15.48 2.84
N MET A 301 0.01 -14.49 2.39
CA MET A 301 1.36 -14.72 1.84
C MET A 301 2.23 -15.48 2.86
N VAL A 302 2.14 -15.14 4.14
CA VAL A 302 2.90 -15.78 5.22
C VAL A 302 2.34 -17.17 5.54
N LEU A 303 1.03 -17.32 5.73
CA LEU A 303 0.41 -18.56 6.20
C LEU A 303 0.36 -19.65 5.13
N ARG A 304 0.11 -19.28 3.85
CA ARG A 304 -0.08 -20.25 2.74
C ARG A 304 1.24 -20.68 2.10
N SER A 305 2.33 -19.97 2.35
CA SER A 305 3.65 -20.32 1.83
C SER A 305 4.31 -21.40 2.67
N PRO A 306 4.89 -22.45 2.07
CA PRO A 306 5.60 -23.51 2.79
C PRO A 306 6.96 -23.02 3.33
N SER A 307 7.60 -22.03 2.68
CA SER A 307 8.92 -21.51 3.05
C SER A 307 9.02 -20.00 2.89
N THR A 308 10.05 -19.41 3.50
CA THR A 308 10.37 -17.97 3.37
C THR A 308 10.64 -17.57 1.91
N ALA A 309 11.30 -18.44 1.14
CA ALA A 309 11.55 -18.20 -0.29
C ALA A 309 10.25 -18.08 -1.07
N VAL A 310 9.31 -19.01 -0.85
CA VAL A 310 7.99 -18.97 -1.50
C VAL A 310 7.19 -17.76 -1.05
N THR A 311 7.26 -17.38 0.23
CA THR A 311 6.60 -16.14 0.69
C THR A 311 7.10 -14.91 -0.09
N GLY A 312 8.41 -14.79 -0.29
CA GLY A 312 8.98 -13.71 -1.09
C GLY A 312 8.51 -13.71 -2.55
N GLN A 313 8.46 -14.90 -3.17
CA GLN A 313 8.02 -15.04 -4.56
C GLN A 313 6.52 -14.70 -4.73
N VAL A 314 5.65 -15.21 -3.84
CA VAL A 314 4.21 -14.88 -3.85
C VAL A 314 3.98 -13.40 -3.57
N SER A 315 4.71 -12.84 -2.61
CA SER A 315 4.66 -11.41 -2.30
C SER A 315 5.07 -10.57 -3.51
N GLY A 316 6.15 -10.96 -4.21
CA GLY A 316 6.59 -10.32 -5.44
C GLY A 316 5.52 -10.37 -6.55
N MET A 317 4.92 -11.55 -6.79
CA MET A 317 3.87 -11.74 -7.79
C MET A 317 2.62 -10.92 -7.44
N ALA A 318 2.11 -11.06 -6.21
CA ALA A 318 0.86 -10.44 -5.78
C ALA A 318 0.97 -8.91 -5.75
N GLN A 319 2.08 -8.37 -5.27
CA GLN A 319 2.27 -6.93 -5.20
C GLN A 319 2.60 -6.32 -6.56
N SER A 320 3.36 -7.02 -7.42
CA SER A 320 3.61 -6.54 -8.79
C SER A 320 2.31 -6.36 -9.55
N ILE A 321 1.55 -7.45 -9.70
CA ILE A 321 0.29 -7.42 -10.44
C ILE A 321 -0.73 -6.53 -9.74
N GLY A 322 -0.82 -6.63 -8.41
CA GLY A 322 -1.78 -5.89 -7.62
C GLY A 322 -1.62 -4.37 -7.71
N TYR A 323 -0.39 -3.86 -7.64
CA TYR A 323 -0.17 -2.42 -7.75
C TYR A 323 -0.30 -1.89 -9.18
N VAL A 324 0.02 -2.71 -10.20
CA VAL A 324 -0.26 -2.34 -11.60
C VAL A 324 -1.77 -2.20 -11.83
N VAL A 325 -2.56 -3.16 -11.36
CA VAL A 325 -4.03 -3.09 -11.42
C VAL A 325 -4.56 -1.88 -10.63
N ALA A 326 -4.01 -1.63 -9.45
CA ALA A 326 -4.41 -0.49 -8.62
C ALA A 326 -4.12 0.87 -9.27
N ALA A 327 -3.00 0.98 -10.01
CA ALA A 327 -2.64 2.21 -10.71
C ALA A 327 -3.60 2.57 -11.86
N VAL A 328 -4.25 1.57 -12.46
CA VAL A 328 -5.24 1.76 -13.54
C VAL A 328 -6.60 2.20 -13.00
N GLY A 329 -6.91 1.88 -11.75
CA GLY A 329 -8.22 2.11 -11.13
C GLY A 329 -8.71 3.55 -11.19
N PRO A 330 -7.94 4.54 -10.69
CA PRO A 330 -8.35 5.94 -10.73
C PRO A 330 -8.64 6.45 -12.14
N ILE A 331 -7.86 6.00 -13.14
CA ILE A 331 -8.05 6.38 -14.55
C ILE A 331 -9.36 5.81 -15.08
N LEU A 332 -9.65 4.53 -14.83
CA LEU A 332 -10.86 3.88 -15.30
C LEU A 332 -12.11 4.50 -14.66
N ILE A 333 -12.09 4.74 -13.35
CA ILE A 333 -13.25 5.25 -12.63
C ILE A 333 -13.48 6.74 -12.95
N GLY A 334 -12.43 7.55 -13.10
CA GLY A 334 -12.53 8.91 -13.61
C GLY A 334 -13.12 8.95 -15.02
N GLY A 335 -12.63 8.13 -15.94
CA GLY A 335 -13.18 8.01 -17.30
C GLY A 335 -14.65 7.53 -17.32
N LEU A 336 -15.04 6.61 -16.44
CA LEU A 336 -16.45 6.21 -16.30
C LEU A 336 -17.32 7.35 -15.79
N HIS A 337 -16.82 8.18 -14.87
CA HIS A 337 -17.51 9.39 -14.44
C HIS A 337 -17.66 10.39 -15.60
N ASP A 338 -16.60 10.66 -16.35
CA ASP A 338 -16.64 11.60 -17.47
C ASP A 338 -17.63 11.17 -18.58
N LEU A 339 -17.73 9.86 -18.83
CA LEU A 339 -18.64 9.29 -19.81
C LEU A 339 -20.11 9.25 -19.32
N SER A 340 -20.33 9.00 -18.03
CA SER A 340 -21.69 8.80 -17.47
C SER A 340 -22.28 10.08 -16.87
N GLY A 341 -21.44 11.07 -16.52
CA GLY A 341 -21.85 12.25 -15.74
C GLY A 341 -22.30 11.91 -14.30
N SER A 342 -21.98 10.69 -13.80
CA SER A 342 -22.53 10.19 -12.54
C SER A 342 -21.47 9.52 -11.66
N TRP A 343 -21.20 10.11 -10.51
CA TRP A 343 -20.35 9.48 -9.50
C TRP A 343 -20.97 8.21 -8.92
N SER A 344 -22.30 8.14 -8.78
CA SER A 344 -22.96 6.94 -8.26
C SER A 344 -22.71 5.74 -9.18
N PHE A 345 -22.73 5.94 -10.50
CA PHE A 345 -22.38 4.91 -11.47
C PHE A 345 -20.90 4.50 -11.36
N ALA A 346 -19.98 5.47 -11.31
CA ALA A 346 -18.56 5.22 -11.23
C ALA A 346 -18.15 4.50 -9.93
N MET A 347 -18.70 4.94 -8.77
CA MET A 347 -18.47 4.29 -7.48
C MET A 347 -19.13 2.91 -7.39
N GLY A 348 -20.32 2.73 -7.99
CA GLY A 348 -20.95 1.40 -8.12
C GLY A 348 -20.09 0.43 -8.92
N ALA A 349 -19.53 0.88 -10.05
CA ALA A 349 -18.59 0.08 -10.84
C ALA A 349 -17.33 -0.28 -10.04
N LEU A 350 -16.80 0.62 -9.21
CA LEU A 350 -15.69 0.31 -8.31
C LEU A 350 -16.08 -0.79 -7.30
N GLY A 351 -17.31 -0.73 -6.75
CA GLY A 351 -17.83 -1.74 -5.84
C GLY A 351 -17.86 -3.15 -6.44
N LEU A 352 -17.99 -3.29 -7.77
CA LEU A 352 -17.93 -4.60 -8.43
C LEU A 352 -16.57 -5.29 -8.27
N ALA A 353 -15.49 -4.57 -7.95
CA ALA A 353 -14.18 -5.16 -7.65
C ALA A 353 -14.22 -6.07 -6.39
N LEU A 354 -15.23 -5.93 -5.54
CA LEU A 354 -15.44 -6.82 -4.39
C LEU A 354 -15.84 -8.24 -4.80
N ILE A 355 -16.39 -8.44 -6.01
CA ILE A 355 -16.81 -9.77 -6.50
C ILE A 355 -15.57 -10.65 -6.72
N PRO A 356 -14.59 -10.28 -7.59
CA PRO A 356 -13.37 -11.08 -7.74
C PRO A 356 -12.58 -11.17 -6.42
N GLN A 357 -12.61 -10.16 -5.56
CA GLN A 357 -12.01 -10.22 -4.24
C GLN A 357 -12.65 -11.30 -3.35
N GLY A 358 -13.98 -11.40 -3.34
CA GLY A 358 -14.72 -12.38 -2.58
C GLY A 358 -14.48 -13.82 -3.08
N VAL A 359 -14.49 -14.02 -4.40
CA VAL A 359 -14.15 -15.31 -5.01
C VAL A 359 -12.72 -15.72 -4.64
N ALA A 360 -11.77 -14.81 -4.76
CA ALA A 360 -10.37 -15.05 -4.40
C ALA A 360 -10.20 -15.36 -2.90
N ALA A 361 -10.98 -14.74 -2.03
CA ALA A 361 -10.97 -14.98 -0.60
C ALA A 361 -11.30 -16.43 -0.24
N LEU A 362 -12.24 -17.08 -0.96
CA LEU A 362 -12.62 -18.47 -0.72
C LEU A 362 -11.44 -19.45 -0.89
N TRP A 363 -10.46 -19.09 -1.72
CA TRP A 363 -9.26 -19.89 -1.97
C TRP A 363 -8.07 -19.42 -1.14
N ALA A 364 -7.80 -18.12 -1.09
CA ALA A 364 -6.67 -17.54 -0.38
C ALA A 364 -6.76 -17.70 1.14
N ALA A 365 -7.98 -17.59 1.70
CA ALA A 365 -8.22 -17.68 3.14
C ALA A 365 -8.42 -19.12 3.65
N ARG A 366 -8.48 -20.11 2.77
CA ARG A 366 -8.66 -21.52 3.12
C ARG A 366 -7.41 -22.06 3.81
N ASP A 367 -7.56 -22.94 4.81
CA ASP A 367 -6.43 -23.60 5.50
C ASP A 367 -5.75 -24.66 4.61
N VAL A 368 -5.02 -24.18 3.61
CA VAL A 368 -4.25 -25.02 2.67
C VAL A 368 -2.94 -24.32 2.35
N LYS A 369 -1.82 -25.02 2.45
CA LYS A 369 -0.52 -24.54 2.00
C LYS A 369 -0.35 -24.77 0.50
N MET A 370 0.39 -23.89 -0.15
CA MET A 370 0.78 -24.05 -1.55
C MET A 370 1.68 -25.29 -1.70
N VAL A 371 1.35 -26.14 -2.66
CA VAL A 371 2.19 -27.23 -3.13
C VAL A 371 2.86 -26.74 -4.42
N LEU A 372 4.19 -26.74 -4.46
CA LEU A 372 5.02 -26.24 -5.56
C LEU A 372 5.84 -27.38 -6.17
#